data_1a7049ad42b51fcabdef7c663d93af1f
#
_entry.id   1a7049ad42b51fcabdef7c663d93af1f
#
_cell.length_a   1.000
_cell.length_b   1.000
_cell.length_c   1.000
_cell.angle_alpha   90.00
_cell.angle_beta   90.00
_cell.angle_gamma   90.00
#
_symmetry.space_group_name_H-M   'P 1'
#
loop_
_entity.id
_entity.type
_entity.pdbx_description
1 polymer ?
#
loop_
_entity_poly.entity_id
_entity_poly.type
_entity_poly.pdbx_seq_one_letter_code
_entity_poly.pdbx_strand_id
1 'polypeptide(L)'
;MTTPGSGVRPAQAARGRSGFIRDRLSEPAALDSRDRRNRMVIALLMVVVGLVLFFSVWDWWTEQEDLSRWDVPAMTWLMEHRNPVATAVLEVITTITAPAGMMIICAATVAVWLRRSRHWWPPALLAGAMGVAVLCIVGIKSIAGRGRPPIADMLMGADSSYSFPSGHTLATSTFVLVVIYLAYFRPRVAAPPRSMGGGGGGAR
;
A
#
# COMPACT_ATOMS: atom_id res chain seq x y z
N MET A 1 23.63 -62.07 -12.98
CA MET A 1 23.95 -60.64 -13.05
C MET A 1 22.66 -59.86 -13.17
N THR A 2 22.12 -59.40 -12.05
CA THR A 2 20.86 -58.66 -11.97
C THR A 2 21.14 -57.26 -11.46
N THR A 3 20.94 -56.25 -12.30
CA THR A 3 21.04 -54.85 -11.98
C THR A 3 19.83 -54.41 -11.12
N PRO A 4 20.02 -53.70 -10.00
CA PRO A 4 18.88 -53.14 -9.26
C PRO A 4 18.47 -51.81 -9.88
N GLY A 5 17.21 -51.72 -10.34
CA GLY A 5 16.59 -50.51 -10.82
C GLY A 5 16.41 -49.49 -9.72
N SER A 6 16.93 -48.31 -9.95
CA SER A 6 16.75 -47.13 -9.09
C SER A 6 15.33 -46.54 -9.26
N GLY A 7 14.39 -47.05 -8.49
CA GLY A 7 13.06 -46.49 -8.39
C GLY A 7 13.11 -45.22 -7.54
N VAL A 8 13.22 -44.03 -8.18
CA VAL A 8 13.03 -42.73 -7.54
C VAL A 8 11.57 -42.63 -7.09
N ARG A 9 11.34 -42.65 -5.79
CA ARG A 9 10.02 -42.69 -5.17
C ARG A 9 9.24 -41.42 -5.45
N PRO A 10 8.02 -41.47 -6.05
CA PRO A 10 7.19 -40.27 -6.32
C PRO A 10 6.74 -39.53 -5.05
N ALA A 11 6.87 -40.13 -3.87
CA ALA A 11 6.53 -39.52 -2.59
C ALA A 11 7.47 -38.36 -2.14
N GLN A 12 8.68 -38.27 -2.66
CA GLN A 12 9.60 -37.15 -2.32
C GLN A 12 9.27 -35.87 -3.10
N ALA A 13 8.78 -35.99 -4.33
CA ALA A 13 8.36 -34.84 -5.14
C ALA A 13 7.09 -34.18 -4.58
N ALA A 14 6.15 -34.97 -4.03
CA ALA A 14 4.94 -34.47 -3.42
C ALA A 14 5.21 -33.73 -2.09
N ARG A 15 6.18 -34.18 -1.31
CA ARG A 15 6.60 -33.48 -0.07
C ARG A 15 7.26 -32.12 -0.33
N GLY A 16 7.97 -31.96 -1.45
CA GLY A 16 8.56 -30.69 -1.84
C GLY A 16 7.53 -29.61 -2.16
N ARG A 17 6.45 -29.95 -2.87
CA ARG A 17 5.39 -28.98 -3.25
C ARG A 17 4.50 -28.59 -2.07
N SER A 18 4.12 -29.54 -1.23
CA SER A 18 3.30 -29.26 -0.04
C SER A 18 4.08 -28.45 1.03
N GLY A 19 5.37 -28.71 1.18
CA GLY A 19 6.27 -27.94 2.03
C GLY A 19 6.41 -26.49 1.56
N PHE A 20 6.57 -26.29 0.24
CA PHE A 20 6.69 -24.97 -0.36
C PHE A 20 5.42 -24.11 -0.19
N ILE A 21 4.24 -24.71 -0.37
CA ILE A 21 2.96 -24.01 -0.18
C ILE A 21 2.74 -23.71 1.30
N ARG A 22 3.05 -24.65 2.19
CA ARG A 22 2.91 -24.49 3.63
C ARG A 22 3.85 -23.40 4.19
N ASP A 23 5.06 -23.30 3.67
CA ASP A 23 6.05 -22.29 4.04
C ASP A 23 5.64 -20.86 3.56
N ARG A 24 4.92 -20.77 2.43
CA ARG A 24 4.34 -19.52 1.93
C ARG A 24 3.10 -19.09 2.70
N LEU A 25 2.36 -20.03 3.27
CA LEU A 25 1.15 -19.78 4.04
C LEU A 25 1.40 -19.70 5.55
N SER A 26 2.64 -20.02 6.01
CA SER A 26 2.98 -19.89 7.42
C SER A 26 2.91 -18.43 7.86
N GLU A 27 2.12 -18.17 8.88
CA GLU A 27 2.03 -16.86 9.51
C GLU A 27 3.39 -16.45 10.08
N PRO A 28 3.73 -15.15 10.07
CA PRO A 28 4.87 -14.64 10.79
C PRO A 28 4.77 -15.05 12.27
N ALA A 29 5.92 -15.36 12.90
CA ALA A 29 5.97 -15.74 14.29
C ALA A 29 5.08 -14.82 15.15
N ALA A 30 4.23 -15.42 15.99
CA ALA A 30 3.28 -14.68 16.81
C ALA A 30 4.02 -13.60 17.62
N LEU A 31 3.59 -12.35 17.43
CA LEU A 31 4.08 -11.22 18.21
C LEU A 31 3.72 -11.46 19.69
N ASP A 32 4.60 -11.04 20.59
CA ASP A 32 4.26 -10.97 22.01
C ASP A 32 2.94 -10.20 22.18
N SER A 33 2.10 -10.67 23.11
CA SER A 33 0.77 -10.11 23.37
C SER A 33 0.81 -8.60 23.65
N ARG A 34 1.90 -8.13 24.27
CA ARG A 34 2.13 -6.71 24.56
C ARG A 34 2.41 -5.91 23.31
N ASP A 35 3.28 -6.42 22.42
CA ASP A 35 3.60 -5.78 21.16
C ASP A 35 2.39 -5.74 20.23
N ARG A 36 1.61 -6.81 20.20
CA ARG A 36 0.36 -6.85 19.41
C ARG A 36 -0.64 -5.81 19.92
N ARG A 37 -0.83 -5.72 21.23
CA ARG A 37 -1.72 -4.72 21.83
C ARG A 37 -1.27 -3.30 21.54
N ASN A 38 0.02 -2.98 21.69
CA ASN A 38 0.55 -1.65 21.42
C ASN A 38 0.35 -1.27 19.95
N ARG A 39 0.61 -2.18 19.02
CA ARG A 39 0.38 -1.94 17.58
C ARG A 39 -1.10 -1.73 17.27
N MET A 40 -2.00 -2.49 17.90
CA MET A 40 -3.45 -2.30 17.73
C MET A 40 -3.90 -0.94 18.27
N VAL A 41 -3.39 -0.52 19.43
CA VAL A 41 -3.70 0.81 20.00
C VAL A 41 -3.20 1.92 19.10
N ILE A 42 -1.96 1.84 18.61
CA ILE A 42 -1.41 2.82 17.67
C ILE A 42 -2.24 2.87 16.38
N ALA A 43 -2.58 1.72 15.82
CA ALA A 43 -3.41 1.66 14.61
C ALA A 43 -4.79 2.27 14.84
N LEU A 44 -5.43 1.98 15.98
CA LEU A 44 -6.72 2.56 16.34
C LEU A 44 -6.63 4.07 16.52
N LEU A 45 -5.60 4.57 17.20
CA LEU A 45 -5.37 6.02 17.36
C LEU A 45 -5.17 6.70 15.99
N MET A 46 -4.39 6.09 15.08
CA MET A 46 -4.21 6.63 13.73
C MET A 46 -5.54 6.67 12.94
N VAL A 47 -6.38 5.64 13.08
CA VAL A 47 -7.72 5.63 12.46
C VAL A 47 -8.59 6.75 13.04
N VAL A 48 -8.63 6.88 14.36
CA VAL A 48 -9.42 7.93 15.03
C VAL A 48 -8.96 9.33 14.59
N VAL A 49 -7.65 9.59 14.64
CA VAL A 49 -7.09 10.87 14.18
C VAL A 49 -7.41 11.11 12.70
N GLY A 50 -7.25 10.09 11.85
CA GLY A 50 -7.60 10.19 10.43
C GLY A 50 -9.07 10.50 10.19
N LEU A 51 -9.98 9.89 10.95
CA LEU A 51 -11.42 10.16 10.88
C LEU A 51 -11.74 11.58 11.36
N VAL A 52 -11.16 12.01 12.48
CA VAL A 52 -11.35 13.39 12.97
C VAL A 52 -10.91 14.40 11.93
N LEU A 53 -9.71 14.25 11.37
CA LEU A 53 -9.21 15.14 10.31
C LEU A 53 -10.09 15.09 9.06
N PHE A 54 -10.55 13.91 8.66
CA PHE A 54 -11.43 13.76 7.50
C PHE A 54 -12.76 14.49 7.72
N PHE A 55 -13.41 14.26 8.87
CA PHE A 55 -14.68 14.89 9.16
C PHE A 55 -14.55 16.41 9.40
N SER A 56 -13.44 16.88 9.96
CA SER A 56 -13.16 18.32 10.05
C SER A 56 -13.07 18.98 8.67
N VAL A 57 -12.34 18.34 7.72
CA VAL A 57 -12.24 18.86 6.35
C VAL A 57 -13.58 18.75 5.61
N TRP A 58 -14.36 17.71 5.88
CA TRP A 58 -15.71 17.53 5.36
C TRP A 58 -16.65 18.65 5.83
N ASP A 59 -16.63 18.94 7.12
CA ASP A 59 -17.43 19.96 7.78
C ASP A 59 -17.11 21.36 7.22
N TRP A 60 -15.84 21.73 7.18
CA TRP A 60 -15.37 22.97 6.57
C TRP A 60 -15.79 23.14 5.11
N TRP A 61 -15.91 22.03 4.38
CA TRP A 61 -16.37 22.10 3.01
C TRP A 61 -17.91 22.24 2.90
N THR A 62 -18.67 21.56 3.75
CA THR A 62 -20.14 21.60 3.72
C THR A 62 -20.70 22.93 4.20
N GLU A 63 -20.10 23.53 5.21
CA GLU A 63 -20.53 24.80 5.77
C GLU A 63 -20.15 26.01 4.93
N GLN A 64 -19.28 25.83 3.92
CA GLN A 64 -18.75 26.90 3.06
C GLN A 64 -18.16 28.10 3.85
N GLU A 65 -17.80 27.87 5.10
CA GLU A 65 -17.22 28.86 5.96
C GLU A 65 -15.68 28.73 6.05
N ASP A 66 -15.00 29.79 6.33
CA ASP A 66 -13.56 29.92 6.58
C ASP A 66 -12.60 29.47 5.49
N LEU A 67 -12.27 28.19 5.37
CA LEU A 67 -11.21 27.71 4.45
C LEU A 67 -11.66 27.65 2.98
N SER A 68 -12.93 27.36 2.71
CA SER A 68 -13.43 27.34 1.33
C SER A 68 -13.45 28.71 0.66
N ARG A 69 -13.45 29.79 1.45
CA ARG A 69 -13.30 31.18 0.96
C ARG A 69 -11.93 31.42 0.33
N TRP A 70 -10.92 30.67 0.74
CA TRP A 70 -9.57 30.78 0.21
C TRP A 70 -9.35 29.97 -1.07
N ASP A 71 -10.25 29.07 -1.45
CA ASP A 71 -10.10 28.24 -2.64
C ASP A 71 -9.92 29.09 -3.92
N VAL A 72 -10.81 30.06 -4.13
CA VAL A 72 -10.75 30.93 -5.31
C VAL A 72 -9.57 31.89 -5.28
N PRO A 73 -9.32 32.64 -4.20
CA PRO A 73 -8.13 33.50 -4.11
C PRO A 73 -6.82 32.75 -4.25
N ALA A 74 -6.69 31.57 -3.63
CA ALA A 74 -5.48 30.75 -3.74
C ALA A 74 -5.27 30.23 -5.16
N MET A 75 -6.34 29.77 -5.82
CA MET A 75 -6.28 29.30 -7.21
C MET A 75 -5.89 30.46 -8.14
N THR A 76 -6.50 31.63 -8.00
CA THR A 76 -6.15 32.82 -8.81
C THR A 76 -4.71 33.20 -8.62
N TRP A 77 -4.24 33.27 -7.37
CA TRP A 77 -2.84 33.58 -7.07
C TRP A 77 -1.88 32.57 -7.70
N LEU A 78 -2.17 31.27 -7.61
CA LEU A 78 -1.37 30.22 -8.24
C LEU A 78 -1.36 30.35 -9.76
N MET A 79 -2.49 30.73 -10.37
CA MET A 79 -2.59 30.94 -11.82
C MET A 79 -1.75 32.14 -12.27
N GLU A 80 -1.75 33.24 -11.53
CA GLU A 80 -0.95 34.44 -11.81
C GLU A 80 0.55 34.21 -11.64
N HIS A 81 0.93 33.32 -10.69
CA HIS A 81 2.34 33.03 -10.37
C HIS A 81 2.84 31.71 -10.98
N ARG A 82 2.26 31.25 -12.08
CA ARG A 82 2.69 30.03 -12.77
C ARG A 82 4.13 30.15 -13.26
N ASN A 83 4.96 29.19 -12.87
CA ASN A 83 6.31 29.04 -13.38
C ASN A 83 6.37 27.81 -14.31
N PRO A 84 6.86 27.93 -15.56
CA PRO A 84 6.87 26.82 -16.53
C PRO A 84 7.61 25.58 -16.00
N VAL A 85 8.72 25.76 -15.30
CA VAL A 85 9.51 24.64 -14.74
C VAL A 85 8.73 23.95 -13.63
N ALA A 86 8.18 24.72 -12.69
CA ALA A 86 7.37 24.17 -11.60
C ALA A 86 6.13 23.45 -12.15
N THR A 87 5.48 24.02 -13.16
CA THR A 87 4.33 23.40 -13.83
C THR A 87 4.71 22.05 -14.45
N ALA A 88 5.80 22.00 -15.22
CA ALA A 88 6.26 20.75 -15.85
C ALA A 88 6.59 19.67 -14.79
N VAL A 89 7.24 20.04 -13.68
CA VAL A 89 7.53 19.09 -12.58
C VAL A 89 6.23 18.58 -11.95
N LEU A 90 5.28 19.47 -11.68
CA LEU A 90 3.99 19.09 -11.11
C LEU A 90 3.15 18.22 -12.05
N GLU A 91 3.19 18.46 -13.35
CA GLU A 91 2.53 17.62 -14.37
C GLU A 91 3.10 16.20 -14.36
N VAL A 92 4.44 16.06 -14.32
CA VAL A 92 5.09 14.74 -14.21
C VAL A 92 4.67 14.03 -12.94
N ILE A 93 4.73 14.70 -11.79
CA ILE A 93 4.31 14.12 -10.50
C ILE A 93 2.84 13.69 -10.58
N THR A 94 1.96 14.56 -11.07
CA THR A 94 0.52 14.28 -11.20
C THR A 94 0.27 13.10 -12.13
N THR A 95 0.98 13.02 -13.27
CA THR A 95 0.84 11.89 -14.20
C THR A 95 1.26 10.56 -13.55
N ILE A 96 2.38 10.55 -12.82
CA ILE A 96 2.87 9.35 -12.13
C ILE A 96 1.90 8.93 -11.01
N THR A 97 1.37 9.89 -10.26
CA THR A 97 0.46 9.64 -9.14
C THR A 97 -1.02 9.52 -9.57
N ALA A 98 -1.33 9.70 -10.84
CA ALA A 98 -2.65 9.45 -11.40
C ALA A 98 -3.11 7.99 -11.14
N PRO A 99 -4.42 7.71 -11.12
CA PRO A 99 -4.93 6.35 -10.83
C PRO A 99 -4.27 5.26 -11.67
N ALA A 100 -4.06 5.50 -12.98
CA ALA A 100 -3.39 4.57 -13.87
C ALA A 100 -1.90 4.37 -13.49
N GLY A 101 -1.18 5.46 -13.22
CA GLY A 101 0.21 5.42 -12.78
C GLY A 101 0.37 4.67 -11.46
N MET A 102 -0.49 4.96 -10.48
CA MET A 102 -0.47 4.27 -9.18
C MET A 102 -0.84 2.79 -9.30
N MET A 103 -1.75 2.40 -10.20
CA MET A 103 -2.02 1.00 -10.49
C MET A 103 -0.80 0.27 -11.03
N ILE A 104 -0.06 0.88 -11.97
CA ILE A 104 1.16 0.31 -12.53
C ILE A 104 2.23 0.17 -11.45
N ILE A 105 2.46 1.20 -10.64
CA ILE A 105 3.45 1.19 -9.55
C ILE A 105 3.08 0.11 -8.51
N CYS A 106 1.82 0.03 -8.13
CA CYS A 106 1.33 -0.98 -7.20
C CYS A 106 1.53 -2.40 -7.77
N ALA A 107 1.12 -2.64 -9.01
CA ALA A 107 1.25 -3.92 -9.68
C ALA A 107 2.73 -4.33 -9.82
N ALA A 108 3.61 -3.42 -10.21
CA ALA A 108 5.05 -3.66 -10.30
C ALA A 108 5.64 -4.00 -8.92
N THR A 109 5.27 -3.26 -7.88
CA THR A 109 5.72 -3.51 -6.50
C THR A 109 5.25 -4.87 -6.00
N VAL A 110 3.99 -5.21 -6.20
CA VAL A 110 3.41 -6.52 -5.88
C VAL A 110 4.15 -7.63 -6.63
N ALA A 111 4.37 -7.47 -7.94
CA ALA A 111 5.07 -8.46 -8.76
C ALA A 111 6.51 -8.69 -8.30
N VAL A 112 7.25 -7.61 -8.00
CA VAL A 112 8.61 -7.70 -7.45
C VAL A 112 8.60 -8.39 -6.09
N TRP A 113 7.65 -8.09 -5.24
CA TRP A 113 7.55 -8.74 -3.92
C TRP A 113 7.19 -10.21 -4.02
N LEU A 114 6.27 -10.60 -4.89
CA LEU A 114 5.91 -12.01 -5.13
C LEU A 114 7.11 -12.82 -5.65
N ARG A 115 7.99 -12.19 -6.46
CA ARG A 115 9.20 -12.85 -6.96
C ARG A 115 10.31 -12.97 -5.92
N ARG A 116 10.47 -11.95 -5.06
CA ARG A 116 11.57 -11.88 -4.07
C ARG A 116 11.20 -12.45 -2.70
N SER A 117 9.95 -12.40 -2.29
CA SER A 117 9.48 -12.86 -0.99
C SER A 117 8.92 -14.26 -1.08
N ARG A 118 9.27 -15.12 -0.12
CA ARG A 118 8.61 -16.42 0.06
C ARG A 118 7.20 -16.30 0.65
N HIS A 119 6.85 -15.14 1.18
CA HIS A 119 5.56 -14.88 1.83
C HIS A 119 4.65 -14.07 0.91
N TRP A 120 3.41 -14.49 0.77
CA TRP A 120 2.38 -13.82 -0.03
C TRP A 120 1.70 -12.66 0.72
N TRP A 121 1.81 -12.64 2.07
CA TRP A 121 1.13 -11.67 2.92
C TRP A 121 1.46 -10.19 2.60
N PRO A 122 2.74 -9.78 2.45
CA PRO A 122 3.03 -8.37 2.16
C PRO A 122 2.41 -7.85 0.85
N PRO A 123 2.52 -8.58 -0.29
CA PRO A 123 1.86 -8.13 -1.51
C PRO A 123 0.33 -8.16 -1.41
N ALA A 124 -0.26 -9.12 -0.66
CA ALA A 124 -1.70 -9.16 -0.43
C ALA A 124 -2.18 -7.98 0.43
N LEU A 125 -1.42 -7.59 1.47
CA LEU A 125 -1.73 -6.43 2.28
C LEU A 125 -1.70 -5.14 1.44
N LEU A 126 -0.67 -4.96 0.60
CA LEU A 126 -0.57 -3.79 -0.27
C LEU A 126 -1.74 -3.74 -1.27
N ALA A 127 -2.02 -4.85 -1.96
CA ALA A 127 -3.11 -4.92 -2.92
C ALA A 127 -4.48 -4.68 -2.25
N GLY A 128 -4.70 -5.27 -1.07
CA GLY A 128 -5.94 -5.08 -0.29
C GLY A 128 -6.12 -3.63 0.18
N ALA A 129 -5.08 -3.01 0.74
CA ALA A 129 -5.12 -1.61 1.17
C ALA A 129 -5.39 -0.66 0.00
N MET A 130 -4.75 -0.88 -1.16
CA MET A 130 -5.01 -0.10 -2.36
C MET A 130 -6.43 -0.31 -2.89
N GLY A 131 -6.96 -1.54 -2.83
CA GLY A 131 -8.35 -1.84 -3.18
C GLY A 131 -9.35 -1.09 -2.30
N VAL A 132 -9.13 -1.09 -0.98
CA VAL A 132 -9.94 -0.32 -0.04
C VAL A 132 -9.84 1.18 -0.32
N ALA A 133 -8.65 1.71 -0.60
CA ALA A 133 -8.47 3.12 -0.96
C ALA A 133 -9.29 3.49 -2.21
N VAL A 134 -9.28 2.66 -3.25
CA VAL A 134 -10.09 2.88 -4.46
C VAL A 134 -11.59 2.88 -4.15
N LEU A 135 -12.06 1.92 -3.36
CA LEU A 135 -13.47 1.87 -2.93
C LEU A 135 -13.87 3.12 -2.13
N CYS A 136 -13.01 3.58 -1.23
CA CYS A 136 -13.22 4.84 -0.49
C CYS A 136 -13.27 6.04 -1.43
N ILE A 137 -12.34 6.14 -2.39
CA ILE A 137 -12.32 7.24 -3.36
C ILE A 137 -13.63 7.28 -4.15
N VAL A 138 -14.05 6.15 -4.72
CA VAL A 138 -15.27 6.07 -5.53
C VAL A 138 -16.51 6.35 -4.69
N GLY A 139 -16.63 5.70 -3.52
CA GLY A 139 -17.79 5.85 -2.65
C GLY A 139 -17.92 7.28 -2.10
N ILE A 140 -16.86 7.86 -1.58
CA ILE A 140 -16.90 9.22 -1.01
C ILE A 140 -17.11 10.27 -2.10
N LYS A 141 -16.49 10.12 -3.28
CA LYS A 141 -16.71 11.03 -4.41
C LYS A 141 -18.18 11.08 -4.83
N SER A 142 -18.84 9.93 -4.90
CA SER A 142 -20.25 9.86 -5.28
C SER A 142 -21.18 10.49 -4.24
N ILE A 143 -20.82 10.45 -2.96
CA ILE A 143 -21.60 11.06 -1.88
C ILE A 143 -21.33 12.56 -1.79
N ALA A 144 -20.04 12.98 -1.86
CA ALA A 144 -19.66 14.38 -1.74
C ALA A 144 -20.15 15.23 -2.91
N GLY A 145 -20.06 14.73 -4.14
CA GLY A 145 -20.55 15.44 -5.32
C GLY A 145 -19.85 16.78 -5.60
N ARG A 146 -18.67 17.06 -5.00
CA ARG A 146 -17.96 18.35 -5.15
C ARG A 146 -17.53 18.58 -6.58
N GLY A 147 -18.03 19.67 -7.21
CA GLY A 147 -17.62 20.08 -8.54
C GLY A 147 -16.13 20.43 -8.62
N ARG A 148 -15.61 20.47 -9.83
CA ARG A 148 -14.26 20.97 -10.13
C ARG A 148 -14.31 22.40 -10.64
N PRO A 149 -13.18 23.14 -10.61
CA PRO A 149 -13.06 24.42 -11.29
C PRO A 149 -13.44 24.34 -12.77
N PRO A 150 -13.77 25.46 -13.42
CA PRO A 150 -14.06 25.50 -14.86
C PRO A 150 -12.94 24.88 -15.69
N ILE A 151 -13.30 24.20 -16.79
CA ILE A 151 -12.35 23.51 -17.68
C ILE A 151 -11.28 24.47 -18.20
N ALA A 152 -11.65 25.75 -18.41
CA ALA A 152 -10.72 26.78 -18.87
C ALA A 152 -9.50 27.00 -17.94
N ASP A 153 -9.66 26.68 -16.64
CA ASP A 153 -8.61 26.85 -15.62
C ASP A 153 -7.77 25.59 -15.42
N MET A 154 -8.18 24.48 -16.03
CA MET A 154 -7.50 23.19 -15.91
C MET A 154 -6.29 23.10 -16.85
N LEU A 155 -5.12 22.65 -16.32
CA LEU A 155 -3.89 22.48 -17.09
C LEU A 155 -3.83 21.15 -17.86
N MET A 156 -4.36 20.07 -17.29
CA MET A 156 -4.19 18.71 -17.77
C MET A 156 -5.43 18.14 -18.49
N GLY A 157 -6.29 19.00 -19.06
CA GLY A 157 -7.50 18.59 -19.75
C GLY A 157 -8.71 18.38 -18.81
N ALA A 158 -9.87 18.17 -19.43
CA ALA A 158 -11.13 18.04 -18.71
C ALA A 158 -11.19 16.75 -17.91
N ASP A 159 -11.30 16.87 -16.58
CA ASP A 159 -11.60 15.75 -15.68
C ASP A 159 -13.03 15.93 -15.15
N SER A 160 -13.94 15.05 -15.60
CA SER A 160 -15.35 15.06 -15.21
C SER A 160 -15.63 14.43 -13.85
N SER A 161 -14.60 13.86 -13.18
CA SER A 161 -14.77 13.26 -11.86
C SER A 161 -14.90 14.32 -10.77
N TYR A 162 -15.64 14.03 -9.71
CA TYR A 162 -15.74 14.90 -8.54
C TYR A 162 -14.37 15.20 -7.91
N SER A 163 -14.20 16.40 -7.33
CA SER A 163 -12.92 16.89 -6.82
C SER A 163 -12.54 16.33 -5.43
N PHE A 164 -13.52 15.99 -4.60
CA PHE A 164 -13.31 15.52 -3.22
C PHE A 164 -13.77 14.07 -3.01
N PRO A 165 -13.00 13.23 -2.34
CA PRO A 165 -11.61 13.45 -1.93
C PRO A 165 -10.63 13.33 -3.11
N SER A 166 -9.41 13.86 -2.94
CA SER A 166 -8.34 13.73 -3.95
C SER A 166 -7.89 12.28 -4.08
N GLY A 167 -8.16 11.69 -5.25
CA GLY A 167 -7.71 10.33 -5.56
C GLY A 167 -6.20 10.18 -5.59
N HIS A 168 -5.48 11.19 -6.09
CA HIS A 168 -4.02 11.22 -6.10
C HIS A 168 -3.45 11.16 -4.68
N THR A 169 -3.96 12.02 -3.79
CA THR A 169 -3.50 12.09 -2.40
C THR A 169 -3.79 10.79 -1.65
N LEU A 170 -5.02 10.27 -1.74
CA LEU A 170 -5.41 9.08 -0.99
C LEU A 170 -4.67 7.82 -1.50
N ALA A 171 -4.57 7.63 -2.81
CA ALA A 171 -3.86 6.48 -3.36
C ALA A 171 -2.36 6.53 -3.06
N THR A 172 -1.71 7.69 -3.26
CA THR A 172 -0.27 7.85 -3.01
C THR A 172 0.07 7.69 -1.53
N SER A 173 -0.68 8.33 -0.63
CA SER A 173 -0.45 8.20 0.82
C SER A 173 -0.69 6.78 1.31
N THR A 174 -1.73 6.10 0.85
CA THR A 174 -1.98 4.69 1.18
C THR A 174 -0.81 3.82 0.74
N PHE A 175 -0.36 3.97 -0.51
CA PHE A 175 0.78 3.22 -1.03
C PHE A 175 2.05 3.43 -0.20
N VAL A 176 2.43 4.70 0.01
CA VAL A 176 3.65 5.06 0.76
C VAL A 176 3.59 4.55 2.20
N LEU A 177 2.48 4.75 2.90
CA LEU A 177 2.34 4.31 4.29
C LEU A 177 2.39 2.78 4.42
N VAL A 178 1.75 2.04 3.51
CA VAL A 178 1.81 0.57 3.54
C VAL A 178 3.21 0.07 3.21
N VAL A 179 3.90 0.68 2.24
CA VAL A 179 5.29 0.31 1.91
C VAL A 179 6.22 0.59 3.09
N ILE A 180 6.10 1.75 3.73
CA ILE A 180 6.87 2.08 4.95
C ILE A 180 6.57 1.07 6.06
N TYR A 181 5.29 0.77 6.32
CA TYR A 181 4.90 -0.24 7.30
C TYR A 181 5.56 -1.59 7.01
N LEU A 182 5.50 -2.05 5.78
CA LEU A 182 6.07 -3.33 5.38
C LEU A 182 7.60 -3.34 5.44
N ALA A 183 8.26 -2.20 5.19
CA ALA A 183 9.71 -2.09 5.24
C ALA A 183 10.27 -2.08 6.67
N TYR A 184 9.64 -1.32 7.56
CA TYR A 184 10.18 -1.04 8.89
C TYR A 184 9.53 -1.85 10.03
N PHE A 185 8.23 -2.13 9.93
CA PHE A 185 7.45 -2.73 11.02
C PHE A 185 7.14 -4.22 10.81
N ARG A 186 7.58 -4.79 9.68
CA ARG A 186 7.40 -6.21 9.43
C ARG A 186 8.13 -7.01 10.51
N PRO A 187 7.49 -7.99 11.18
CA PRO A 187 8.19 -8.92 12.06
C PRO A 187 9.28 -9.63 11.26
N ARG A 188 10.53 -9.46 11.65
CA ARG A 188 11.61 -10.27 11.08
C ARG A 188 11.35 -11.69 11.53
N VAL A 189 11.06 -12.59 10.59
CA VAL A 189 11.02 -14.03 10.88
C VAL A 189 12.42 -14.39 11.42
N ALA A 190 12.47 -14.76 12.68
CA ALA A 190 13.73 -15.25 13.27
C ALA A 190 14.21 -16.42 12.40
N ALA A 191 15.47 -16.35 11.95
CA ALA A 191 16.08 -17.47 11.26
C ALA A 191 15.96 -18.70 12.18
N PRO A 192 15.56 -19.88 11.66
CA PRO A 192 15.55 -21.08 12.49
C PRO A 192 16.92 -21.25 13.12
N PRO A 193 16.99 -21.66 14.40
CA PRO A 193 18.29 -21.89 15.06
C PRO A 193 19.06 -22.87 14.18
N ARG A 194 20.28 -22.48 13.80
CA ARG A 194 21.20 -23.39 13.12
C ARG A 194 21.32 -24.61 14.02
N SER A 195 20.84 -25.74 13.57
CA SER A 195 21.10 -26.99 14.24
C SER A 195 22.63 -27.09 14.37
N MET A 196 23.13 -26.92 15.59
CA MET A 196 24.50 -27.26 15.89
C MET A 196 24.65 -28.72 15.51
N GLY A 197 25.31 -28.97 14.39
CA GLY A 197 25.68 -30.32 13.98
C GLY A 197 26.39 -30.97 15.15
N GLY A 198 25.74 -31.99 15.72
CA GLY A 198 26.31 -32.80 16.78
C GLY A 198 27.66 -33.32 16.31
N GLY A 199 28.71 -32.74 16.84
CA GLY A 199 30.04 -33.31 16.75
C GLY A 199 30.06 -34.65 17.51
N GLY A 200 29.69 -35.71 16.78
CA GLY A 200 29.89 -37.07 17.24
C GLY A 200 31.38 -37.37 17.30
N GLY A 201 32.03 -37.06 18.43
CA GLY A 201 33.32 -37.60 18.76
C GLY A 201 33.21 -39.11 18.88
N GLY A 202 33.68 -39.83 17.87
CA GLY A 202 33.98 -41.24 17.92
C GLY A 202 35.36 -41.42 18.52
N ALA A 203 35.41 -41.72 19.81
CA ALA A 203 36.63 -42.27 20.39
C ALA A 203 36.61 -43.80 20.25
N ARG A 204 37.69 -44.32 19.74
CA ARG A 204 38.26 -45.67 19.73
C ARG A 204 37.82 -46.63 18.68
#